data_a399bb03b5d70c956e33e7ad8641fc0e
#
_entry.id   a399bb03b5d70c956e33e7ad8641fc0e
#
_cell.length_a   1.000
_cell.length_b   1.000
_cell.length_c   1.000
_cell.angle_alpha   90.00
_cell.angle_beta   90.00
_cell.angle_gamma   90.00
#
_symmetry.space_group_name_H-M   'P 1'
#
loop_
_entity.id
_entity.type
_entity.pdbx_description
1 polymer ?
#
loop_
_entity_poly.entity_id
_entity_poly.type
_entity_poly.pdbx_seq_one_letter_code
_entity_poly.pdbx_strand_id
1 'polypeptide(L)'
;MSLPQTGITDADDTRTPGTRPALLVRRVARSSNLYILLVEVFLIAFFGLVSTNHVFLGSTNLVNIAWDTAETLLLAIGETFVIITAGIDLSVGTVLMVSGVAASWVMATTAGTPTQVTNGEFPHAGVAIALAIPVGLACGVVFGAINGVLIARLRLPPFIVTLGTFSVANGLGDLISAAGAAKQAAIPTAPDVYTNTFGSGNLALGLPTLVVVSAVLAVVAHVLLTRTLFGRRTFAVGSNLEGSRLAGVPVNRQLIMVYVLAGFMSGLAGLFDLARFHTVDIQGHSLDNLNAIAAVVIGGTSLFGGTGSIIGTVIGAFIPVTLSYGFTILGFSSFWQLVAVGVIIIAAVLIDQLRRQRST
;
A
#
# COMPACT_ATOMS: atom_id res chain seq x y z
N MET A 1 -34.41 33.99 61.50
CA MET A 1 -33.65 34.54 60.33
C MET A 1 -33.70 33.44 59.29
N SER A 2 -34.72 33.48 58.41
CA SER A 2 -35.03 32.46 57.41
C SER A 2 -34.32 32.71 56.12
N LEU A 3 -33.60 31.76 55.61
CA LEU A 3 -32.97 31.78 54.28
C LEU A 3 -34.04 31.53 53.18
N PRO A 4 -34.02 32.26 52.09
CA PRO A 4 -34.94 32.00 50.98
C PRO A 4 -34.51 30.79 50.15
N GLN A 5 -35.46 29.90 49.87
CA GLN A 5 -35.33 28.81 48.88
C GLN A 5 -35.44 29.41 47.47
N THR A 6 -34.34 29.37 46.70
CA THR A 6 -34.38 29.63 45.26
C THR A 6 -34.84 28.40 44.53
N GLY A 7 -36.04 28.47 43.95
CA GLY A 7 -36.60 27.44 43.07
C GLY A 7 -35.77 27.28 41.81
N ILE A 8 -35.36 26.05 41.56
CA ILE A 8 -34.76 25.61 40.28
C ILE A 8 -35.97 25.38 39.36
N THR A 9 -36.14 26.28 38.41
CA THR A 9 -37.07 26.09 37.29
C THR A 9 -36.48 25.05 36.34
N ASP A 10 -37.19 23.92 36.22
CA ASP A 10 -36.94 22.92 35.16
C ASP A 10 -37.05 23.60 33.80
N ALA A 11 -35.91 23.82 33.16
CA ALA A 11 -35.84 24.21 31.75
C ALA A 11 -36.20 23.01 30.89
N ASP A 12 -37.33 23.12 30.25
CA ASP A 12 -37.94 22.22 29.28
C ASP A 12 -36.92 21.76 28.22
N ASP A 13 -36.41 20.51 28.36
CA ASP A 13 -35.49 19.89 27.41
C ASP A 13 -36.29 19.25 26.25
N THR A 14 -36.94 20.09 25.45
CA THR A 14 -37.58 19.69 24.19
C THR A 14 -36.55 19.53 23.08
N ARG A 15 -35.52 18.68 23.26
CA ARG A 15 -34.69 18.21 22.17
C ARG A 15 -35.43 17.16 21.39
N THR A 16 -36.11 17.56 20.33
CA THR A 16 -36.63 16.67 19.31
C THR A 16 -35.52 15.69 18.87
N PRO A 17 -35.77 14.37 18.94
CA PRO A 17 -34.82 13.40 18.45
C PRO A 17 -34.69 13.58 16.94
N GLY A 18 -33.62 14.29 16.51
CA GLY A 18 -33.27 14.37 15.10
C GLY A 18 -33.19 12.97 14.51
N THR A 19 -33.94 12.71 13.47
CA THR A 19 -34.08 11.41 12.84
C THR A 19 -32.71 10.82 12.55
N ARG A 20 -32.45 9.61 13.06
CA ARG A 20 -31.18 8.86 12.92
C ARG A 20 -30.57 8.91 11.51
N PRO A 21 -31.33 8.93 10.38
CA PRO A 21 -30.77 9.06 9.04
C PRO A 21 -30.10 10.43 8.78
N ALA A 22 -30.62 11.54 9.30
CA ALA A 22 -30.03 12.87 9.09
C ALA A 22 -28.67 13.04 9.80
N LEU A 23 -28.48 12.39 10.95
CA LEU A 23 -27.20 12.37 11.66
C LEU A 23 -26.16 11.50 10.95
N LEU A 24 -26.57 10.38 10.35
CA LEU A 24 -25.72 9.52 9.54
C LEU A 24 -25.27 10.24 8.25
N VAL A 25 -26.18 10.87 7.53
CA VAL A 25 -25.88 11.64 6.32
C VAL A 25 -24.91 12.80 6.62
N ARG A 26 -25.12 13.55 7.72
CA ARG A 26 -24.19 14.61 8.15
C ARG A 26 -22.82 14.06 8.57
N ARG A 27 -22.76 12.88 9.16
CA ARG A 27 -21.50 12.22 9.58
C ARG A 27 -20.72 11.72 8.36
N VAL A 28 -21.40 11.14 7.37
CA VAL A 28 -20.83 10.71 6.10
C VAL A 28 -20.37 11.92 5.27
N ALA A 29 -21.21 12.97 5.17
CA ALA A 29 -20.87 14.19 4.44
C ALA A 29 -19.67 14.97 5.04
N ARG A 30 -19.32 14.75 6.31
CA ARG A 30 -18.15 15.31 6.97
C ARG A 30 -16.91 14.39 6.91
N SER A 31 -17.04 13.16 6.41
CA SER A 31 -15.91 12.24 6.32
C SER A 31 -14.98 12.64 5.18
N SER A 32 -13.69 12.72 5.45
CA SER A 32 -12.63 12.97 4.44
C SER A 32 -12.75 11.97 3.27
N ASN A 33 -13.15 10.74 3.55
CA ASN A 33 -13.28 9.65 2.58
C ASN A 33 -14.30 9.94 1.46
N LEU A 34 -15.37 10.71 1.76
CA LEU A 34 -16.37 11.06 0.74
C LEU A 34 -15.78 11.99 -0.33
N TYR A 35 -14.98 12.98 0.08
CA TYR A 35 -14.34 13.89 -0.88
C TYR A 35 -13.35 13.17 -1.78
N ILE A 36 -12.59 12.23 -1.24
CA ILE A 36 -11.63 11.42 -1.99
C ILE A 36 -12.37 10.53 -2.99
N LEU A 37 -13.47 9.90 -2.56
CA LEU A 37 -14.31 9.10 -3.45
C LEU A 37 -14.93 9.95 -4.57
N LEU A 38 -15.37 11.18 -4.28
CA LEU A 38 -15.90 12.09 -5.30
C LEU A 38 -14.83 12.48 -6.32
N VAL A 39 -13.58 12.69 -5.88
CA VAL A 39 -12.46 12.95 -6.80
C VAL A 39 -12.23 11.74 -7.71
N GLU A 40 -12.21 10.53 -7.17
CA GLU A 40 -12.01 9.31 -7.97
C GLU A 40 -13.15 9.11 -8.97
N VAL A 41 -14.42 9.27 -8.54
CA VAL A 41 -15.59 9.19 -9.43
C VAL A 41 -15.51 10.25 -10.54
N PHE A 42 -15.07 11.47 -10.21
CA PHE A 42 -14.85 12.52 -11.18
C PHE A 42 -13.78 12.13 -12.20
N LEU A 43 -12.66 11.57 -11.78
CA LEU A 43 -11.57 11.12 -12.66
C LEU A 43 -12.05 10.02 -13.61
N ILE A 44 -12.73 9.00 -13.08
CA ILE A 44 -13.30 7.92 -13.91
C ILE A 44 -14.30 8.48 -14.92
N ALA A 45 -15.20 9.37 -14.51
CA ALA A 45 -16.16 10.00 -15.40
C ALA A 45 -15.47 10.86 -16.45
N PHE A 46 -14.49 11.67 -16.06
CA PHE A 46 -13.74 12.54 -16.96
C PHE A 46 -13.02 11.72 -18.06
N PHE A 47 -12.20 10.74 -17.66
CA PHE A 47 -11.48 9.91 -18.63
C PHE A 47 -12.42 9.02 -19.43
N GLY A 48 -13.51 8.54 -18.84
CA GLY A 48 -14.54 7.78 -19.54
C GLY A 48 -15.26 8.58 -20.65
N LEU A 49 -15.50 9.88 -20.43
CA LEU A 49 -16.15 10.76 -21.39
C LEU A 49 -15.19 11.28 -22.48
N VAL A 50 -13.93 11.58 -22.09
CA VAL A 50 -12.95 12.19 -23.00
C VAL A 50 -12.23 11.14 -23.86
N SER A 51 -12.15 9.88 -23.40
CA SER A 51 -11.47 8.82 -24.16
C SER A 51 -12.24 8.45 -25.43
N THR A 52 -11.51 8.35 -26.55
CA THR A 52 -12.08 7.95 -27.83
C THR A 52 -12.72 6.56 -27.73
N ASN A 53 -13.94 6.43 -28.25
CA ASN A 53 -14.72 5.19 -28.23
C ASN A 53 -14.90 4.59 -26.81
N HIS A 54 -14.84 5.40 -25.76
CA HIS A 54 -14.97 4.97 -24.37
C HIS A 54 -13.98 3.85 -23.97
N VAL A 55 -12.80 3.78 -24.58
CA VAL A 55 -11.78 2.76 -24.33
C VAL A 55 -11.39 2.72 -22.85
N PHE A 56 -11.43 3.87 -22.15
CA PHE A 56 -11.14 3.93 -20.73
C PHE A 56 -12.08 3.05 -19.89
N LEU A 57 -13.36 2.98 -20.23
CA LEU A 57 -14.37 2.15 -19.55
C LEU A 57 -14.43 0.70 -20.09
N GLY A 58 -13.58 0.36 -21.05
CA GLY A 58 -13.49 -1.01 -21.56
C GLY A 58 -13.11 -2.03 -20.47
N SER A 59 -13.69 -3.23 -20.54
CA SER A 59 -13.49 -4.27 -19.52
C SER A 59 -12.03 -4.60 -19.28
N THR A 60 -11.22 -4.72 -20.33
CA THR A 60 -9.77 -4.98 -20.25
C THR A 60 -9.06 -3.88 -19.48
N ASN A 61 -9.38 -2.60 -19.78
CA ASN A 61 -8.75 -1.48 -19.09
C ASN A 61 -9.15 -1.42 -17.61
N LEU A 62 -10.43 -1.65 -17.30
CA LEU A 62 -10.90 -1.69 -15.91
C LEU A 62 -10.24 -2.84 -15.10
N VAL A 63 -10.05 -3.99 -15.71
CA VAL A 63 -9.32 -5.11 -15.10
C VAL A 63 -7.87 -4.73 -14.85
N ASN A 64 -7.20 -4.08 -15.80
CA ASN A 64 -5.82 -3.62 -15.61
C ASN A 64 -5.71 -2.55 -14.51
N ILE A 65 -6.63 -1.58 -14.46
CA ILE A 65 -6.70 -0.60 -13.37
C ILE A 65 -6.88 -1.33 -12.02
N ALA A 66 -7.76 -2.32 -11.95
CA ALA A 66 -7.96 -3.09 -10.73
C ALA A 66 -6.68 -3.85 -10.30
N TRP A 67 -5.92 -4.41 -11.25
CA TRP A 67 -4.64 -5.06 -11.01
C TRP A 67 -3.60 -4.11 -10.41
N ASP A 68 -3.31 -3.01 -11.10
CA ASP A 68 -2.28 -2.06 -10.67
C ASP A 68 -2.67 -1.37 -9.36
N THR A 69 -3.99 -1.12 -9.19
CA THR A 69 -4.50 -0.62 -7.90
C THR A 69 -4.32 -1.64 -6.78
N ALA A 70 -4.53 -2.92 -7.05
CA ALA A 70 -4.37 -3.98 -6.05
C ALA A 70 -2.91 -4.12 -5.59
N GLU A 71 -1.96 -4.00 -6.50
CA GLU A 71 -0.52 -3.99 -6.19
C GLU A 71 -0.13 -2.74 -5.38
N THR A 72 -0.49 -1.55 -5.86
CA THR A 72 -0.30 -0.30 -5.13
C THR A 72 -0.94 -0.34 -3.74
N LEU A 73 -2.12 -0.96 -3.61
CA LEU A 73 -2.83 -1.10 -2.35
C LEU A 73 -2.08 -1.98 -1.35
N LEU A 74 -1.43 -3.07 -1.78
CA LEU A 74 -0.61 -3.88 -0.88
C LEU A 74 0.50 -3.04 -0.24
N LEU A 75 1.25 -2.28 -1.04
CA LEU A 75 2.28 -1.37 -0.54
C LEU A 75 1.68 -0.29 0.37
N ALA A 76 0.58 0.32 -0.06
CA ALA A 76 -0.11 1.38 0.67
C ALA A 76 -0.70 0.90 2.01
N ILE A 77 -1.13 -0.36 2.13
CA ILE A 77 -1.55 -0.94 3.41
C ILE A 77 -0.39 -0.91 4.40
N GLY A 78 0.79 -1.42 4.02
CA GLY A 78 1.98 -1.39 4.85
C GLY A 78 2.36 0.04 5.24
N GLU A 79 2.41 0.92 4.24
CA GLU A 79 2.77 2.33 4.39
C GLU A 79 1.78 3.09 5.28
N THR A 80 0.49 2.72 5.29
CA THR A 80 -0.51 3.32 6.19
C THR A 80 -0.12 3.15 7.67
N PHE A 81 0.32 1.96 8.07
CA PHE A 81 0.77 1.72 9.45
C PHE A 81 2.05 2.48 9.75
N VAL A 82 2.99 2.54 8.80
CA VAL A 82 4.25 3.29 8.93
C VAL A 82 3.96 4.78 9.11
N ILE A 83 3.15 5.38 8.23
CA ILE A 83 2.82 6.81 8.27
C ILE A 83 2.02 7.16 9.53
N ILE A 84 1.10 6.32 9.99
CA ILE A 84 0.40 6.54 11.27
C ILE A 84 1.40 6.63 12.42
N THR A 85 2.55 5.93 12.39
CA THR A 85 3.60 6.07 13.41
C THR A 85 4.55 7.24 13.18
N ALA A 86 4.22 8.18 12.28
CA ALA A 86 5.04 9.31 11.85
C ALA A 86 6.37 8.87 11.19
N GLY A 87 6.40 7.68 10.59
CA GLY A 87 7.48 7.18 9.74
C GLY A 87 7.16 7.36 8.26
N ILE A 88 8.17 7.17 7.42
CA ILE A 88 8.03 7.05 5.95
C ILE A 88 8.96 5.91 5.53
N ASP A 89 8.44 4.98 4.71
CA ASP A 89 9.24 3.88 4.17
C ASP A 89 9.42 4.04 2.64
N LEU A 90 10.56 4.57 2.26
CA LEU A 90 10.91 4.72 0.85
C LEU A 90 11.34 3.41 0.18
N SER A 91 11.55 2.35 0.96
CA SER A 91 12.09 1.11 0.43
C SER A 91 11.03 0.13 -0.11
N VAL A 92 9.73 0.38 0.12
CA VAL A 92 8.65 -0.58 -0.18
C VAL A 92 8.64 -1.06 -1.64
N GLY A 93 8.86 -0.17 -2.61
CA GLY A 93 8.92 -0.52 -4.04
C GLY A 93 10.15 -1.36 -4.39
N THR A 94 11.33 -1.00 -3.89
CA THR A 94 12.54 -1.78 -4.14
C THR A 94 12.58 -3.10 -3.35
N VAL A 95 11.92 -3.16 -2.21
CA VAL A 95 11.71 -4.40 -1.44
C VAL A 95 10.74 -5.33 -2.18
N LEU A 96 9.69 -4.80 -2.82
CA LEU A 96 8.84 -5.54 -3.75
C LEU A 96 9.71 -6.17 -4.84
N MET A 97 10.48 -5.36 -5.55
CA MET A 97 11.34 -5.78 -6.66
C MET A 97 12.33 -6.88 -6.23
N VAL A 98 13.13 -6.65 -5.18
CA VAL A 98 14.14 -7.63 -4.75
C VAL A 98 13.50 -8.93 -4.23
N SER A 99 12.30 -8.87 -3.64
CA SER A 99 11.56 -10.05 -3.19
C SER A 99 11.07 -10.89 -4.38
N GLY A 100 10.55 -10.24 -5.42
CA GLY A 100 10.15 -10.90 -6.66
C GLY A 100 11.36 -11.50 -7.40
N VAL A 101 12.48 -10.76 -7.49
CA VAL A 101 13.73 -11.25 -8.09
C VAL A 101 14.29 -12.45 -7.33
N ALA A 102 14.27 -12.42 -5.99
CA ALA A 102 14.72 -13.55 -5.18
C ALA A 102 13.85 -14.80 -5.39
N ALA A 103 12.52 -14.63 -5.45
CA ALA A 103 11.58 -15.71 -5.74
C ALA A 103 11.79 -16.27 -7.16
N SER A 104 11.93 -15.39 -8.15
CA SER A 104 12.22 -15.74 -9.54
C SER A 104 13.52 -16.54 -9.66
N TRP A 105 14.59 -16.11 -8.98
CA TRP A 105 15.87 -16.81 -8.94
C TRP A 105 15.73 -18.23 -8.35
N VAL A 106 14.96 -18.39 -7.28
CA VAL A 106 14.68 -19.71 -6.70
C VAL A 106 13.93 -20.57 -7.71
N MET A 107 12.89 -20.06 -8.36
CA MET A 107 12.16 -20.81 -9.41
C MET A 107 13.09 -21.26 -10.53
N ALA A 108 13.91 -20.37 -11.06
CA ALA A 108 14.82 -20.67 -12.14
C ALA A 108 15.86 -21.74 -11.80
N THR A 109 16.32 -21.77 -10.55
CA THR A 109 17.37 -22.70 -10.12
C THR A 109 16.84 -24.06 -9.68
N THR A 110 15.55 -24.15 -9.34
CA THR A 110 14.94 -25.38 -8.76
C THR A 110 13.87 -26.02 -9.63
N ALA A 111 13.32 -25.30 -10.63
CA ALA A 111 12.25 -25.82 -11.49
C ALA A 111 12.70 -26.84 -12.55
N GLY A 112 13.99 -26.86 -12.88
CA GLY A 112 14.60 -27.74 -13.87
C GLY A 112 16.07 -27.42 -14.11
N THR A 113 16.66 -28.07 -15.12
CA THR A 113 18.00 -27.68 -15.60
C THR A 113 17.94 -26.32 -16.30
N PRO A 114 19.08 -25.57 -16.39
CA PRO A 114 19.10 -24.28 -17.08
C PRO A 114 18.54 -24.34 -18.52
N THR A 115 18.85 -25.40 -19.26
CA THR A 115 18.33 -25.59 -20.62
C THR A 115 16.81 -25.80 -20.63
N GLN A 116 16.28 -26.61 -19.73
CA GLN A 116 14.83 -26.83 -19.61
C GLN A 116 14.10 -25.52 -19.29
N VAL A 117 14.57 -24.78 -18.28
CA VAL A 117 13.97 -23.51 -17.89
C VAL A 117 14.01 -22.49 -19.06
N THR A 118 15.12 -22.43 -19.79
CA THR A 118 15.23 -21.55 -20.98
C THR A 118 14.24 -21.94 -22.09
N ASN A 119 13.94 -23.25 -22.21
CA ASN A 119 12.97 -23.76 -23.17
C ASN A 119 11.51 -23.67 -22.67
N GLY A 120 11.26 -23.13 -21.46
CA GLY A 120 9.94 -23.06 -20.85
C GLY A 120 9.46 -24.38 -20.23
N GLU A 121 10.37 -25.34 -20.00
CA GLU A 121 10.09 -26.62 -19.38
C GLU A 121 10.38 -26.54 -17.88
N PHE A 122 9.40 -26.83 -17.04
CA PHE A 122 9.50 -26.76 -15.58
C PHE A 122 9.13 -28.09 -14.92
N PRO A 123 9.96 -29.15 -15.04
CA PRO A 123 9.62 -30.48 -14.53
C PRO A 123 9.42 -30.50 -13.01
N HIS A 124 9.98 -29.55 -12.26
CA HIS A 124 9.85 -29.46 -10.81
C HIS A 124 9.11 -28.19 -10.37
N ALA A 125 8.16 -27.68 -11.20
CA ALA A 125 7.42 -26.43 -10.92
C ALA A 125 6.81 -26.38 -9.52
N GLY A 126 6.18 -27.47 -9.04
CA GLY A 126 5.55 -27.51 -7.72
C GLY A 126 6.54 -27.28 -6.57
N VAL A 127 7.73 -27.89 -6.63
CA VAL A 127 8.78 -27.70 -5.61
C VAL A 127 9.35 -26.28 -5.70
N ALA A 128 9.58 -25.80 -6.91
CA ALA A 128 10.10 -24.46 -7.15
C ALA A 128 9.17 -23.38 -6.59
N ILE A 129 7.87 -23.48 -6.84
CA ILE A 129 6.85 -22.56 -6.32
C ILE A 129 6.78 -22.63 -4.79
N ALA A 130 6.78 -23.85 -4.22
CA ALA A 130 6.71 -24.06 -2.78
C ALA A 130 7.92 -23.46 -2.03
N LEU A 131 9.09 -23.37 -2.67
CA LEU A 131 10.28 -22.75 -2.11
C LEU A 131 10.33 -21.23 -2.38
N ALA A 132 9.93 -20.80 -3.57
CA ALA A 132 10.02 -19.40 -3.98
C ALA A 132 9.08 -18.48 -3.19
N ILE A 133 7.84 -18.92 -2.91
CA ILE A 133 6.88 -18.11 -2.15
C ILE A 133 7.41 -17.77 -0.74
N PRO A 134 7.84 -18.73 0.09
CA PRO A 134 8.45 -18.40 1.39
C PRO A 134 9.70 -17.53 1.27
N VAL A 135 10.55 -17.72 0.25
CA VAL A 135 11.75 -16.91 0.07
C VAL A 135 11.40 -15.46 -0.27
N GLY A 136 10.49 -15.21 -1.19
CA GLY A 136 10.04 -13.85 -1.51
C GLY A 136 9.41 -13.15 -0.30
N LEU A 137 8.53 -13.82 0.44
CA LEU A 137 7.95 -13.27 1.67
C LEU A 137 8.99 -13.02 2.76
N ALA A 138 9.93 -13.96 2.97
CA ALA A 138 11.00 -13.82 3.94
C ALA A 138 11.93 -12.66 3.59
N CYS A 139 12.23 -12.46 2.31
CA CYS A 139 13.00 -11.32 1.82
C CYS A 139 12.35 -10.00 2.26
N GLY A 140 11.07 -9.79 1.96
CA GLY A 140 10.34 -8.61 2.39
C GLY A 140 10.33 -8.43 3.91
N VAL A 141 10.03 -9.49 4.67
CA VAL A 141 10.04 -9.48 6.14
C VAL A 141 11.42 -9.11 6.70
N VAL A 142 12.50 -9.63 6.13
CA VAL A 142 13.88 -9.34 6.57
C VAL A 142 14.22 -7.87 6.36
N PHE A 143 13.91 -7.30 5.19
CA PHE A 143 14.11 -5.87 4.94
C PHE A 143 13.29 -5.00 5.88
N GLY A 144 12.01 -5.32 6.07
CA GLY A 144 11.16 -4.64 7.04
C GLY A 144 11.67 -4.76 8.48
N ALA A 145 12.19 -5.93 8.88
CA ALA A 145 12.78 -6.12 10.20
C ALA A 145 14.07 -5.30 10.37
N ILE A 146 14.92 -5.23 9.34
CA ILE A 146 16.13 -4.38 9.34
C ILE A 146 15.74 -2.92 9.54
N ASN A 147 14.81 -2.39 8.73
CA ASN A 147 14.31 -1.03 8.88
C ASN A 147 13.76 -0.79 10.28
N GLY A 148 12.88 -1.66 10.75
CA GLY A 148 12.26 -1.54 12.06
C GLY A 148 13.26 -1.57 13.22
N VAL A 149 14.27 -2.42 13.16
CA VAL A 149 15.32 -2.51 14.20
C VAL A 149 16.21 -1.28 14.21
N LEU A 150 16.67 -0.82 13.04
CA LEU A 150 17.50 0.37 12.91
C LEU A 150 16.78 1.63 13.43
N ILE A 151 15.51 1.77 13.08
CA ILE A 151 14.68 2.91 13.49
C ILE A 151 14.35 2.84 14.98
N ALA A 152 13.86 1.68 15.46
CA ALA A 152 13.34 1.56 16.82
C ALA A 152 14.43 1.46 17.88
N ARG A 153 15.51 0.69 17.63
CA ARG A 153 16.56 0.45 18.63
C ARG A 153 17.72 1.44 18.54
N LEU A 154 18.16 1.73 17.31
CA LEU A 154 19.25 2.69 17.08
C LEU A 154 18.76 4.14 16.99
N ARG A 155 17.43 4.35 16.97
CA ARG A 155 16.77 5.66 16.90
C ARG A 155 17.21 6.48 15.69
N LEU A 156 17.51 5.82 14.58
CA LEU A 156 17.85 6.49 13.33
C LEU A 156 16.57 7.08 12.69
N PRO A 157 16.69 8.23 12.02
CA PRO A 157 15.55 8.80 11.30
C PRO A 157 14.99 7.84 10.25
N PRO A 158 13.67 7.58 10.22
CA PRO A 158 13.04 6.63 9.30
C PRO A 158 13.41 6.87 7.84
N PHE A 159 13.33 8.13 7.39
CA PHE A 159 13.65 8.52 6.02
C PHE A 159 15.08 8.11 5.60
N ILE A 160 16.08 8.29 6.49
CA ILE A 160 17.48 7.95 6.18
C ILE A 160 17.66 6.44 6.10
N VAL A 161 17.06 5.69 7.03
CA VAL A 161 17.16 4.23 7.05
C VAL A 161 16.53 3.65 5.79
N THR A 162 15.30 4.05 5.47
CA THR A 162 14.56 3.48 4.34
C THR A 162 15.13 3.91 2.98
N LEU A 163 15.71 5.11 2.88
CA LEU A 163 16.47 5.51 1.70
C LEU A 163 17.75 4.67 1.53
N GLY A 164 18.46 4.39 2.62
CA GLY A 164 19.60 3.48 2.59
C GLY A 164 19.19 2.07 2.16
N THR A 165 18.10 1.55 2.74
CA THR A 165 17.56 0.22 2.40
C THR A 165 17.04 0.17 0.96
N PHE A 166 16.42 1.25 0.45
CA PHE A 166 16.06 1.42 -0.96
C PHE A 166 17.27 1.14 -1.87
N SER A 167 18.40 1.80 -1.57
CA SER A 167 19.62 1.63 -2.38
C SER A 167 20.22 0.22 -2.26
N VAL A 168 20.20 -0.37 -1.06
CA VAL A 168 20.69 -1.75 -0.83
C VAL A 168 19.81 -2.76 -1.56
N ALA A 169 18.49 -2.64 -1.47
CA ALA A 169 17.54 -3.53 -2.14
C ALA A 169 17.69 -3.45 -3.67
N ASN A 170 17.83 -2.22 -4.21
CA ASN A 170 18.09 -2.03 -5.64
C ASN A 170 19.39 -2.73 -6.08
N GLY A 171 20.50 -2.45 -5.39
CA GLY A 171 21.78 -3.07 -5.73
C GLY A 171 21.76 -4.61 -5.61
N LEU A 172 21.07 -5.17 -4.63
CA LEU A 172 20.91 -6.62 -4.51
C LEU A 172 20.04 -7.20 -5.62
N GLY A 173 18.96 -6.51 -6.02
CA GLY A 173 18.15 -6.90 -7.17
C GLY A 173 18.98 -6.97 -8.45
N ASP A 174 19.76 -5.94 -8.72
CA ASP A 174 20.70 -5.89 -9.87
C ASP A 174 21.73 -7.03 -9.81
N LEU A 175 22.34 -7.28 -8.65
CA LEU A 175 23.33 -8.34 -8.48
C LEU A 175 22.75 -9.74 -8.70
N ILE A 176 21.56 -10.03 -8.17
CA ILE A 176 20.89 -11.32 -8.36
C ILE A 176 20.51 -11.51 -9.82
N SER A 177 19.98 -10.48 -10.47
CA SER A 177 19.63 -10.51 -11.88
C SER A 177 20.85 -10.69 -12.78
N ALA A 178 21.93 -9.93 -12.54
CA ALA A 178 23.19 -10.06 -13.28
C ALA A 178 23.82 -11.45 -13.13
N ALA A 179 23.75 -12.05 -11.93
CA ALA A 179 24.20 -13.41 -11.69
C ALA A 179 23.38 -14.45 -12.50
N GLY A 180 22.09 -14.21 -12.69
CA GLY A 180 21.23 -15.00 -13.58
C GLY A 180 21.63 -14.87 -15.05
N ALA A 181 21.80 -13.64 -15.54
CA ALA A 181 22.22 -13.36 -16.91
C ALA A 181 23.61 -13.91 -17.24
N ALA A 182 24.56 -13.82 -16.30
CA ALA A 182 25.92 -14.38 -16.48
C ALA A 182 25.92 -15.90 -16.64
N LYS A 183 24.87 -16.59 -16.17
CA LYS A 183 24.68 -18.04 -16.37
C LYS A 183 23.85 -18.37 -17.61
N GLN A 184 23.65 -17.46 -18.56
CA GLN A 184 22.76 -17.58 -19.72
C GLN A 184 21.29 -17.89 -19.36
N ALA A 185 20.92 -17.74 -18.11
CA ALA A 185 19.51 -17.67 -17.76
C ALA A 185 19.02 -16.29 -18.21
N ALA A 186 18.31 -16.22 -19.33
CA ALA A 186 17.37 -15.12 -19.56
C ALA A 186 16.60 -14.89 -18.26
N ILE A 187 16.14 -13.67 -17.99
CA ILE A 187 15.32 -13.35 -16.82
C ILE A 187 14.38 -14.53 -16.58
N PRO A 188 14.51 -15.27 -15.48
CA PRO A 188 13.86 -16.56 -15.36
C PRO A 188 12.35 -16.34 -15.41
N THR A 189 11.73 -16.87 -16.44
CA THR A 189 10.27 -16.88 -16.54
C THR A 189 9.70 -17.81 -15.47
N ALA A 190 8.69 -17.32 -14.76
CA ALA A 190 8.01 -18.13 -13.76
C ALA A 190 7.21 -19.26 -14.45
N PRO A 191 7.07 -20.46 -13.82
CA PRO A 191 6.29 -21.55 -14.38
C PRO A 191 4.84 -21.14 -14.69
N ASP A 192 4.28 -21.64 -15.81
CA ASP A 192 2.91 -21.34 -16.24
C ASP A 192 1.86 -21.65 -15.16
N VAL A 193 2.08 -22.71 -14.39
CA VAL A 193 1.18 -23.05 -13.26
C VAL A 193 1.12 -21.92 -12.24
N TYR A 194 2.24 -21.27 -11.97
CA TYR A 194 2.30 -20.12 -11.04
C TYR A 194 1.60 -18.90 -11.61
N THR A 195 1.93 -18.54 -12.84
CA THR A 195 1.38 -17.36 -13.52
C THR A 195 -0.12 -17.52 -13.81
N ASN A 196 -0.56 -18.72 -14.21
CA ASN A 196 -1.98 -19.01 -14.42
C ASN A 196 -2.78 -19.02 -13.11
N THR A 197 -2.17 -19.37 -11.97
CA THR A 197 -2.87 -19.41 -10.68
C THR A 197 -2.93 -18.03 -10.02
N PHE A 198 -1.79 -17.34 -9.95
CA PHE A 198 -1.64 -16.10 -9.21
C PHE A 198 -1.64 -14.85 -10.11
N GLY A 199 -1.19 -14.98 -11.35
CA GLY A 199 -1.13 -13.90 -12.33
C GLY A 199 -2.46 -13.73 -13.08
N SER A 200 -2.80 -14.59 -13.99
CA SER A 200 -4.04 -14.51 -14.79
C SER A 200 -5.23 -15.22 -14.15
N GLY A 201 -5.03 -15.94 -13.04
CA GLY A 201 -6.07 -16.68 -12.35
C GLY A 201 -7.19 -15.79 -11.84
N ASN A 202 -8.44 -16.26 -12.05
CA ASN A 202 -9.64 -15.63 -11.53
C ASN A 202 -10.19 -16.45 -10.38
N LEU A 203 -10.34 -15.84 -9.20
CA LEU A 203 -10.89 -16.54 -8.02
C LEU A 203 -12.41 -16.36 -7.95
N ALA A 204 -12.86 -15.30 -7.37
CA ALA A 204 -14.28 -15.04 -7.12
C ALA A 204 -14.84 -14.02 -8.13
N LEU A 205 -16.04 -14.28 -8.65
CA LEU A 205 -16.75 -13.36 -9.55
C LEU A 205 -15.99 -13.01 -10.85
N GLY A 206 -15.02 -13.85 -11.26
CA GLY A 206 -14.16 -13.53 -12.41
C GLY A 206 -13.12 -12.45 -12.15
N LEU A 207 -12.89 -12.06 -10.88
CA LEU A 207 -11.87 -11.08 -10.52
C LEU A 207 -10.49 -11.73 -10.42
N PRO A 208 -9.42 -11.01 -10.82
CA PRO A 208 -8.05 -11.49 -10.70
C PRO A 208 -7.68 -11.85 -9.25
N THR A 209 -6.85 -12.87 -9.09
CA THR A 209 -6.43 -13.39 -7.77
C THR A 209 -5.87 -12.28 -6.87
N LEU A 210 -5.00 -11.42 -7.39
CA LEU A 210 -4.41 -10.32 -6.63
C LEU A 210 -5.48 -9.34 -6.10
N VAL A 211 -6.47 -8.99 -6.93
CA VAL A 211 -7.54 -8.06 -6.53
C VAL A 211 -8.32 -8.62 -5.35
N VAL A 212 -8.64 -9.91 -5.38
CA VAL A 212 -9.34 -10.56 -4.26
C VAL A 212 -8.47 -10.62 -3.02
N VAL A 213 -7.20 -11.00 -3.16
CA VAL A 213 -6.25 -11.08 -2.04
C VAL A 213 -6.01 -9.71 -1.41
N SER A 214 -5.77 -8.67 -2.22
CA SER A 214 -5.55 -7.31 -1.71
C SER A 214 -6.80 -6.77 -1.00
N ALA A 215 -8.01 -7.04 -1.51
CA ALA A 215 -9.26 -6.67 -0.86
C ALA A 215 -9.43 -7.37 0.49
N VAL A 216 -9.16 -8.67 0.58
CA VAL A 216 -9.18 -9.42 1.84
C VAL A 216 -8.16 -8.86 2.82
N LEU A 217 -6.93 -8.60 2.36
CA LEU A 217 -5.89 -8.00 3.22
C LEU A 217 -6.24 -6.59 3.67
N ALA A 218 -6.91 -5.79 2.85
CA ALA A 218 -7.44 -4.48 3.25
C ALA A 218 -8.47 -4.59 4.37
N VAL A 219 -9.38 -5.58 4.29
CA VAL A 219 -10.33 -5.85 5.37
C VAL A 219 -9.62 -6.30 6.64
N VAL A 220 -8.66 -7.23 6.54
CA VAL A 220 -7.85 -7.69 7.68
C VAL A 220 -7.08 -6.52 8.30
N ALA A 221 -6.42 -5.71 7.48
CA ALA A 221 -5.68 -4.54 7.92
C ALA A 221 -6.60 -3.50 8.59
N HIS A 222 -7.81 -3.28 8.04
CA HIS A 222 -8.80 -2.41 8.65
C HIS A 222 -9.21 -2.90 10.04
N VAL A 223 -9.49 -4.18 10.20
CA VAL A 223 -9.80 -4.79 11.50
C VAL A 223 -8.60 -4.71 12.44
N LEU A 224 -7.40 -5.03 11.94
CA LEU A 224 -6.15 -4.93 12.70
C LEU A 224 -5.93 -3.51 13.23
N LEU A 225 -6.15 -2.51 12.39
CA LEU A 225 -5.95 -1.10 12.74
C LEU A 225 -7.03 -0.60 13.72
N THR A 226 -8.31 -0.94 13.50
CA THR A 226 -9.43 -0.32 14.23
C THR A 226 -9.89 -1.11 15.45
N ARG A 227 -9.73 -2.43 15.48
CA ARG A 227 -10.31 -3.32 16.49
C ARG A 227 -9.30 -3.96 17.42
N THR A 228 -8.01 -3.92 17.11
CA THR A 228 -6.98 -4.63 17.90
C THR A 228 -6.16 -3.70 18.79
N LEU A 229 -5.44 -4.32 19.72
CA LEU A 229 -4.46 -3.62 20.56
C LEU A 229 -3.27 -3.09 19.73
N PHE A 230 -2.92 -3.81 18.64
CA PHE A 230 -1.86 -3.40 17.72
C PHE A 230 -2.19 -2.05 17.08
N GLY A 231 -3.39 -1.89 16.52
CA GLY A 231 -3.83 -0.63 15.90
C GLY A 231 -3.91 0.52 16.91
N ARG A 232 -4.48 0.27 18.11
CA ARG A 232 -4.51 1.31 19.17
C ARG A 232 -3.12 1.79 19.56
N ARG A 233 -2.14 0.89 19.68
CA ARG A 233 -0.75 1.23 19.95
C ARG A 233 -0.10 1.98 18.79
N THR A 234 -0.40 1.61 17.53
CA THR A 234 0.07 2.33 16.34
C THR A 234 -0.35 3.80 16.38
N PHE A 235 -1.63 4.08 16.63
CA PHE A 235 -2.13 5.45 16.79
C PHE A 235 -1.50 6.18 17.98
N ALA A 236 -1.38 5.53 19.12
CA ALA A 236 -0.77 6.12 20.30
C ALA A 236 0.68 6.54 20.06
N VAL A 237 1.50 5.64 19.48
CA VAL A 237 2.91 5.91 19.16
C VAL A 237 3.04 7.08 18.19
N GLY A 238 2.18 7.14 17.17
CA GLY A 238 2.21 8.24 16.19
C GLY A 238 1.71 9.56 16.73
N SER A 239 0.77 9.54 17.69
CA SER A 239 0.26 10.78 18.31
C SER A 239 1.26 11.40 19.28
N ASN A 240 1.90 10.58 20.10
CA ASN A 240 2.94 11.02 21.04
C ASN A 240 3.82 9.83 21.44
N LEU A 241 4.98 9.73 20.82
CA LEU A 241 5.92 8.63 21.03
C LEU A 241 6.41 8.56 22.50
N GLU A 242 6.77 9.70 23.10
CA GLU A 242 7.29 9.74 24.47
C GLU A 242 6.17 9.50 25.48
N GLY A 243 5.00 10.12 25.29
CA GLY A 243 3.81 9.83 26.13
C GLY A 243 3.40 8.36 26.07
N SER A 244 3.49 7.72 24.91
CA SER A 244 3.22 6.29 24.76
C SER A 244 4.20 5.44 25.55
N ARG A 245 5.49 5.81 25.53
CA ARG A 245 6.53 5.12 26.31
C ARG A 245 6.29 5.23 27.81
N LEU A 246 5.94 6.42 28.29
CA LEU A 246 5.59 6.67 29.70
C LEU A 246 4.32 5.93 30.11
N ALA A 247 3.36 5.73 29.20
CA ALA A 247 2.16 4.93 29.41
C ALA A 247 2.40 3.40 29.33
N GLY A 248 3.65 2.94 29.19
CA GLY A 248 4.01 1.51 29.18
C GLY A 248 3.79 0.81 27.83
N VAL A 249 3.57 1.55 26.74
CA VAL A 249 3.49 0.97 25.40
C VAL A 249 4.89 0.51 24.97
N PRO A 250 5.07 -0.74 24.49
CA PRO A 250 6.36 -1.23 24.02
C PRO A 250 6.71 -0.64 22.64
N VAL A 251 7.05 0.66 22.60
CA VAL A 251 7.22 1.47 21.39
C VAL A 251 8.18 0.80 20.40
N ASN A 252 9.35 0.32 20.86
CA ASN A 252 10.32 -0.29 19.95
C ASN A 252 9.75 -1.54 19.27
N ARG A 253 9.05 -2.41 20.02
CA ARG A 253 8.41 -3.59 19.45
C ARG A 253 7.31 -3.21 18.47
N GLN A 254 6.52 -2.17 18.79
CA GLN A 254 5.46 -1.68 17.94
C GLN A 254 6.01 -1.17 16.59
N LEU A 255 7.06 -0.34 16.62
CA LEU A 255 7.71 0.15 15.40
C LEU A 255 8.28 -0.99 14.56
N ILE A 256 9.03 -1.93 15.18
CA ILE A 256 9.57 -3.09 14.43
C ILE A 256 8.45 -3.86 13.73
N MET A 257 7.34 -4.14 14.43
CA MET A 257 6.23 -4.90 13.85
C MET A 257 5.53 -4.14 12.71
N VAL A 258 5.47 -2.82 12.77
CA VAL A 258 4.91 -1.97 11.71
C VAL A 258 5.77 -2.07 10.44
N TYR A 259 7.09 -1.94 10.53
CA TYR A 259 7.98 -2.10 9.39
C TYR A 259 8.05 -3.53 8.86
N VAL A 260 7.98 -4.54 9.74
CA VAL A 260 7.86 -5.95 9.33
C VAL A 260 6.58 -6.18 8.53
N LEU A 261 5.45 -5.58 8.95
CA LEU A 261 4.20 -5.64 8.20
C LEU A 261 4.34 -4.97 6.83
N ALA A 262 4.97 -3.80 6.74
CA ALA A 262 5.22 -3.12 5.48
C ALA A 262 6.10 -3.97 4.54
N GLY A 263 7.19 -4.54 5.06
CA GLY A 263 8.06 -5.45 4.30
C GLY A 263 7.34 -6.73 3.86
N PHE A 264 6.49 -7.32 4.69
CA PHE A 264 5.66 -8.47 4.31
C PHE A 264 4.72 -8.13 3.14
N MET A 265 4.05 -6.97 3.18
CA MET A 265 3.17 -6.51 2.10
C MET A 265 3.96 -6.26 0.81
N SER A 266 5.16 -5.69 0.90
CA SER A 266 6.06 -5.50 -0.25
C SER A 266 6.52 -6.84 -0.83
N GLY A 267 6.91 -7.80 0.00
CA GLY A 267 7.29 -9.14 -0.44
C GLY A 267 6.15 -9.87 -1.15
N LEU A 268 4.92 -9.72 -0.64
CA LEU A 268 3.74 -10.30 -1.26
C LEU A 268 3.42 -9.62 -2.60
N ALA A 269 3.53 -8.30 -2.70
CA ALA A 269 3.35 -7.56 -3.94
C ALA A 269 4.35 -8.04 -5.01
N GLY A 270 5.64 -8.23 -4.66
CA GLY A 270 6.66 -8.73 -5.59
C GLY A 270 6.39 -10.17 -6.08
N LEU A 271 5.77 -11.02 -5.27
CA LEU A 271 5.32 -12.34 -5.72
C LEU A 271 4.19 -12.23 -6.76
N PHE A 272 3.26 -11.30 -6.57
CA PHE A 272 2.16 -11.09 -7.53
C PHE A 272 2.64 -10.40 -8.81
N ASP A 273 3.59 -9.46 -8.71
CA ASP A 273 4.23 -8.85 -9.86
C ASP A 273 4.92 -9.92 -10.74
N LEU A 274 5.73 -10.79 -10.12
CA LEU A 274 6.34 -11.94 -10.80
C LEU A 274 5.29 -12.86 -11.46
N ALA A 275 4.15 -13.08 -10.78
CA ALA A 275 3.09 -13.93 -11.32
C ALA A 275 2.41 -13.30 -12.55
N ARG A 276 2.23 -11.98 -12.54
CA ARG A 276 1.55 -11.24 -13.60
C ARG A 276 2.39 -11.10 -14.85
N PHE A 277 3.66 -10.70 -14.69
CA PHE A 277 4.54 -10.37 -15.81
C PHE A 277 5.50 -11.49 -16.19
N HIS A 278 5.49 -12.63 -15.50
CA HIS A 278 6.40 -13.78 -15.68
C HIS A 278 7.87 -13.44 -15.39
N THR A 279 8.15 -12.20 -15.11
CA THR A 279 9.48 -11.63 -14.83
C THR A 279 9.29 -10.42 -13.92
N VAL A 280 10.36 -9.94 -13.30
CA VAL A 280 10.35 -8.72 -12.49
C VAL A 280 11.16 -7.64 -13.19
N ASP A 281 10.54 -6.47 -13.42
CA ASP A 281 11.24 -5.31 -13.94
C ASP A 281 12.04 -4.62 -12.83
N ILE A 282 13.36 -4.65 -12.93
CA ILE A 282 14.25 -4.07 -11.93
C ILE A 282 14.14 -2.54 -11.88
N GLN A 283 13.84 -1.90 -13.00
CA GLN A 283 13.74 -0.44 -13.11
C GLN A 283 12.32 0.07 -12.87
N GLY A 284 11.29 -0.76 -13.08
CA GLY A 284 9.88 -0.38 -13.07
C GLY A 284 9.36 0.07 -11.69
N HIS A 285 9.91 -0.50 -10.62
CA HIS A 285 9.39 -0.33 -9.26
C HIS A 285 10.00 0.81 -8.44
N SER A 286 10.86 1.61 -9.06
CA SER A 286 11.58 2.71 -8.37
C SER A 286 10.68 3.85 -7.88
N LEU A 287 9.46 3.96 -8.43
CA LEU A 287 8.48 5.01 -8.11
C LEU A 287 7.25 4.50 -7.35
N ASP A 288 7.14 3.20 -7.11
CA ASP A 288 5.98 2.61 -6.45
C ASP A 288 5.88 3.03 -4.98
N ASN A 289 7.01 3.33 -4.34
CA ASN A 289 7.01 3.96 -3.03
C ASN A 289 6.26 5.31 -3.03
N LEU A 290 6.45 6.14 -4.07
CA LEU A 290 5.75 7.43 -4.19
C LEU A 290 4.26 7.23 -4.46
N ASN A 291 3.89 6.27 -5.30
CA ASN A 291 2.49 5.91 -5.56
C ASN A 291 1.80 5.41 -4.29
N ALA A 292 2.47 4.55 -3.50
CA ALA A 292 1.95 4.05 -2.23
C ALA A 292 1.77 5.18 -1.20
N ILE A 293 2.78 6.05 -1.03
CA ILE A 293 2.70 7.22 -0.15
C ILE A 293 1.58 8.16 -0.61
N ALA A 294 1.47 8.43 -1.92
CA ALA A 294 0.39 9.24 -2.47
C ALA A 294 -0.99 8.66 -2.13
N ALA A 295 -1.18 7.35 -2.35
CA ALA A 295 -2.41 6.66 -2.02
C ALA A 295 -2.81 6.84 -0.54
N VAL A 296 -1.85 6.70 0.37
CA VAL A 296 -2.05 6.83 1.82
C VAL A 296 -2.37 8.26 2.23
N VAL A 297 -1.64 9.24 1.71
CA VAL A 297 -1.80 10.67 2.06
C VAL A 297 -3.08 11.23 1.45
N ILE A 298 -3.36 10.94 0.17
CA ILE A 298 -4.63 11.28 -0.47
C ILE A 298 -5.78 10.61 0.30
N GLY A 299 -5.58 9.35 0.74
CA GLY A 299 -6.49 8.61 1.60
C GLY A 299 -6.77 9.25 2.96
N GLY A 300 -6.11 10.37 3.29
CA GLY A 300 -6.35 11.17 4.50
C GLY A 300 -5.57 10.70 5.73
N THR A 301 -4.54 9.89 5.56
CA THR A 301 -3.59 9.57 6.63
C THR A 301 -2.59 10.71 6.77
N SER A 302 -2.41 11.22 8.00
CA SER A 302 -1.51 12.34 8.27
C SER A 302 -0.05 11.92 8.28
N LEU A 303 0.79 12.62 7.53
CA LEU A 303 2.26 12.44 7.57
C LEU A 303 2.89 12.80 8.92
N PHE A 304 2.17 13.56 9.74
CA PHE A 304 2.61 13.88 11.11
C PHE A 304 2.27 12.79 12.12
N GLY A 305 1.64 11.69 11.67
CA GLY A 305 1.24 10.56 12.49
C GLY A 305 -0.05 10.74 13.29
N GLY A 306 -0.44 9.71 14.00
CA GLY A 306 -1.56 9.71 14.94
C GLY A 306 -2.97 9.62 14.33
N THR A 307 -3.11 9.77 13.01
CA THR A 307 -4.40 9.66 12.31
C THR A 307 -4.24 8.98 10.96
N GLY A 308 -5.22 8.16 10.58
CA GLY A 308 -5.21 7.44 9.29
C GLY A 308 -6.35 6.43 9.18
N SER A 309 -6.56 5.92 7.97
CA SER A 309 -7.66 5.00 7.66
C SER A 309 -7.34 4.10 6.50
N ILE A 310 -7.45 2.78 6.69
CA ILE A 310 -7.32 1.81 5.58
C ILE A 310 -8.40 2.04 4.51
N ILE A 311 -9.63 2.43 4.89
CA ILE A 311 -10.70 2.72 3.92
C ILE A 311 -10.28 3.91 3.03
N GLY A 312 -9.71 4.96 3.64
CA GLY A 312 -9.18 6.09 2.90
C GLY A 312 -8.04 5.66 1.95
N THR A 313 -7.11 4.85 2.43
CA THR A 313 -6.01 4.29 1.63
C THR A 313 -6.52 3.47 0.44
N VAL A 314 -7.54 2.62 0.63
CA VAL A 314 -8.17 1.86 -0.47
C VAL A 314 -8.68 2.78 -1.57
N ILE A 315 -9.41 3.84 -1.21
CA ILE A 315 -9.93 4.80 -2.19
C ILE A 315 -8.78 5.58 -2.83
N GLY A 316 -7.81 6.01 -2.01
CA GLY A 316 -6.64 6.77 -2.46
C GLY A 316 -5.73 6.00 -3.42
N ALA A 317 -5.68 4.67 -3.33
CA ALA A 317 -4.87 3.83 -4.21
C ALA A 317 -5.35 3.82 -5.67
N PHE A 318 -6.63 4.08 -5.91
CA PHE A 318 -7.16 4.19 -7.27
C PHE A 318 -6.68 5.46 -7.99
N ILE A 319 -6.50 6.57 -7.28
CA ILE A 319 -6.24 7.89 -7.91
C ILE A 319 -4.96 7.90 -8.76
N PRO A 320 -3.76 7.53 -8.27
CA PRO A 320 -2.55 7.53 -9.09
C PRO A 320 -2.66 6.56 -10.28
N VAL A 321 -3.30 5.41 -10.10
CA VAL A 321 -3.47 4.41 -11.14
C VAL A 321 -4.46 4.90 -12.21
N THR A 322 -5.61 5.43 -11.80
CA THR A 322 -6.60 6.03 -12.72
C THR A 322 -5.99 7.16 -13.56
N LEU A 323 -5.17 8.02 -12.95
CA LEU A 323 -4.44 9.07 -13.67
C LEU A 323 -3.45 8.48 -14.69
N SER A 324 -2.70 7.44 -14.32
CA SER A 324 -1.76 6.76 -15.20
C SER A 324 -2.43 6.23 -16.46
N TYR A 325 -3.49 5.46 -16.29
CA TYR A 325 -4.26 4.89 -17.41
C TYR A 325 -4.97 5.97 -18.23
N GLY A 326 -5.53 6.97 -17.56
CA GLY A 326 -6.19 8.08 -18.22
C GLY A 326 -5.24 8.88 -19.13
N PHE A 327 -4.05 9.22 -18.63
CA PHE A 327 -3.03 9.93 -19.43
C PHE A 327 -2.52 9.07 -20.59
N THR A 328 -2.25 7.80 -20.35
CA THR A 328 -1.80 6.87 -21.39
C THR A 328 -2.82 6.74 -22.52
N ILE A 329 -4.11 6.58 -22.21
CA ILE A 329 -5.19 6.46 -23.20
C ILE A 329 -5.39 7.76 -23.97
N LEU A 330 -5.17 8.92 -23.36
CA LEU A 330 -5.23 10.22 -24.04
C LEU A 330 -3.95 10.55 -24.83
N GLY A 331 -2.96 9.65 -24.85
CA GLY A 331 -1.71 9.83 -25.59
C GLY A 331 -0.71 10.78 -24.91
N PHE A 332 -0.91 11.11 -23.65
CA PHE A 332 0.09 11.84 -22.88
C PHE A 332 1.26 10.93 -22.51
N SER A 333 2.46 11.50 -22.45
CA SER A 333 3.63 10.80 -21.95
C SER A 333 3.42 10.40 -20.48
N SER A 334 3.87 9.18 -20.11
CA SER A 334 3.86 8.69 -18.72
C SER A 334 4.60 9.61 -17.73
N PHE A 335 5.51 10.46 -18.22
CA PHE A 335 6.18 11.47 -17.39
C PHE A 335 5.19 12.50 -16.78
N TRP A 336 4.07 12.78 -17.42
CA TRP A 336 3.03 13.65 -16.87
C TRP A 336 2.35 13.05 -15.65
N GLN A 337 2.28 11.72 -15.55
CA GLN A 337 1.82 11.04 -14.34
C GLN A 337 2.71 11.38 -13.14
N LEU A 338 4.03 11.36 -13.31
CA LEU A 338 4.97 11.68 -12.23
C LEU A 338 4.79 13.12 -11.75
N VAL A 339 4.59 14.06 -12.68
CA VAL A 339 4.31 15.45 -12.35
C VAL A 339 2.99 15.56 -11.57
N ALA A 340 1.92 14.89 -12.04
CA ALA A 340 0.62 14.92 -11.38
C ALA A 340 0.68 14.33 -9.97
N VAL A 341 1.27 13.15 -9.79
CA VAL A 341 1.44 12.50 -8.48
C VAL A 341 2.24 13.39 -7.53
N GLY A 342 3.36 13.98 -7.99
CA GLY A 342 4.16 14.89 -7.18
C GLY A 342 3.39 16.13 -6.72
N VAL A 343 2.63 16.76 -7.62
CA VAL A 343 1.79 17.93 -7.30
C VAL A 343 0.69 17.53 -6.30
N ILE A 344 0.05 16.37 -6.48
CA ILE A 344 -1.02 15.91 -5.59
C ILE A 344 -0.47 15.63 -4.20
N ILE A 345 0.71 15.00 -4.06
CA ILE A 345 1.35 14.76 -2.76
C ILE A 345 1.59 16.10 -2.06
N ILE A 346 2.21 17.07 -2.74
CA ILE A 346 2.49 18.40 -2.16
C ILE A 346 1.19 19.08 -1.71
N ALA A 347 0.16 19.07 -2.54
CA ALA A 347 -1.14 19.64 -2.23
C ALA A 347 -1.80 18.96 -1.02
N ALA A 348 -1.77 17.63 -0.97
CA ALA A 348 -2.34 16.85 0.14
C ALA A 348 -1.63 17.15 1.47
N VAL A 349 -0.29 17.22 1.46
CA VAL A 349 0.51 17.58 2.65
C VAL A 349 0.23 19.01 3.11
N LEU A 350 0.13 19.95 2.17
CA LEU A 350 -0.22 21.33 2.48
C LEU A 350 -1.60 21.44 3.15
N ILE A 351 -2.59 20.73 2.62
CA ILE A 351 -3.93 20.68 3.19
C ILE A 351 -3.92 20.09 4.60
N ASP A 352 -3.17 19.00 4.82
CA ASP A 352 -3.03 18.36 6.14
C ASP A 352 -2.40 19.32 7.14
N GLN A 353 -1.33 20.00 6.76
CA GLN A 353 -0.67 21.02 7.60
C GLN A 353 -1.59 22.18 7.96
N LEU A 354 -2.34 22.73 7.00
CA LEU A 354 -3.28 23.84 7.23
C LEU A 354 -4.44 23.43 8.16
N ARG A 355 -4.94 22.20 8.03
CA ARG A 355 -5.97 21.66 8.94
C ARG A 355 -5.46 21.56 10.38
N ARG A 356 -4.22 21.10 10.55
CA ARG A 356 -3.60 20.96 11.87
C ARG A 356 -3.40 22.32 12.56
N GLN A 357 -2.94 23.34 11.83
CA GLN A 357 -2.77 24.70 12.37
C GLN A 357 -4.08 25.34 12.86
N ARG A 358 -5.23 24.92 12.32
CA ARG A 358 -6.56 25.41 12.75
C ARG A 358 -7.12 24.66 13.96
N SER A 359 -6.52 23.55 14.36
CA SER A 359 -6.96 22.71 15.48
C SER A 359 -6.11 22.87 16.74
N THR A 360 -4.98 23.59 16.64
CA THR A 360 -4.18 24.15 17.75
C THR A 360 -4.56 25.57 18.06
#